data_dbf2738837f283298cb109c64d973fb9
#
_entry.id   dbf2738837f283298cb109c64d973fb9
#
_cell.length_a   1.000
_cell.length_b   1.000
_cell.length_c   1.000
_cell.angle_alpha   90.00
_cell.angle_beta   90.00
_cell.angle_gamma   90.00
#
_symmetry.space_group_name_H-M   'P 1'
#
loop_
_entity.id
_entity.type
_entity.pdbx_description
1 polymer ?
#
loop_
_entity_poly.entity_id
_entity_poly.type
_entity_poly.pdbx_seq_one_letter_code
_entity_poly.pdbx_strand_id
1 'polypeptide(L)'
;IGDFYLKTIEITKEAARKYKDGFPQLSMRDFVKNEHEEDGSLVKLVIGKIFVAYAYVAKQRNSDGWILSLDEQQYINVDFYRKLFTVAQVKRTNFYYDEQTNVFRFFNGSGDGVGGLNIDYFAGFYVFTFENQGLYYHREMLYEAFGIAVNDAKGVYEKLQFNVQNDGLKRRHVQGEKAADTLEIKQNGISFAVHLNSGDFDFNFEERDLLLGLKEKYASQKIVLSCFSKNGAVAVAAKVGGAFKTVSIDLSSKNIAKAKENFELNNIAAQKQEIRAMDIMGYLDYAQKHHIMFDVVVLDPPVFVRGKKNSFSLNKDYFDLIQMALQSVKDDGTMILTANSASISMKRFKQVVMDAFVDADFHYEVEETYRAAEDFAVNKSFAKGNTFKAIVLNVSKGRE
;
A
#
# COMPACT_ATOMS: atom_id res chain seq x y z
N ILE A 1 -0.83 26.86 -26.80
CA ILE A 1 -0.96 25.52 -26.21
C ILE A 1 -1.09 24.61 -27.41
N GLY A 2 0.05 23.94 -27.82
CA GLY A 2 0.13 23.18 -29.04
C GLY A 2 -0.84 22.00 -29.03
N ASP A 3 -1.51 21.77 -30.16
CA ASP A 3 -2.18 20.51 -30.48
C ASP A 3 -1.14 19.40 -30.37
N PHE A 4 -1.17 18.67 -29.26
CA PHE A 4 -0.42 17.41 -29.17
C PHE A 4 -1.00 16.48 -30.23
N TYR A 5 -0.21 16.19 -31.24
CA TYR A 5 -0.60 15.26 -32.30
C TYR A 5 -0.78 13.88 -31.67
N LEU A 6 -2.03 13.57 -31.34
CA LEU A 6 -2.41 12.26 -30.78
C LEU A 6 -2.18 11.21 -31.87
N LYS A 7 -1.12 10.43 -31.70
CA LYS A 7 -0.87 9.32 -32.62
C LYS A 7 -1.97 8.27 -32.50
N THR A 8 -2.50 7.86 -33.66
CA THR A 8 -3.51 6.81 -33.73
C THR A 8 -2.81 5.46 -33.91
N ILE A 9 -3.10 4.51 -33.00
CA ILE A 9 -2.54 3.17 -32.99
C ILE A 9 -3.64 2.14 -33.19
N GLU A 10 -3.45 1.27 -34.17
CA GLU A 10 -4.36 0.17 -34.41
C GLU A 10 -4.07 -1.00 -33.48
N ILE A 11 -5.09 -1.50 -32.78
CA ILE A 11 -5.01 -2.61 -31.85
C ILE A 11 -5.81 -3.82 -32.30
N THR A 12 -5.48 -4.99 -31.73
CA THR A 12 -6.19 -6.23 -32.03
C THR A 12 -7.63 -6.20 -31.49
N LYS A 13 -8.52 -7.02 -32.08
CA LYS A 13 -9.91 -7.13 -31.61
C LYS A 13 -10.00 -7.61 -30.17
N GLU A 14 -9.12 -8.51 -29.77
CA GLU A 14 -9.05 -9.04 -28.42
C GLU A 14 -8.66 -7.94 -27.41
N ALA A 15 -7.63 -7.14 -27.73
CA ALA A 15 -7.22 -6.00 -26.93
C ALA A 15 -8.34 -4.97 -26.77
N ALA A 16 -9.05 -4.64 -27.87
CA ALA A 16 -10.14 -3.71 -27.82
C ALA A 16 -11.28 -4.18 -26.90
N ARG A 17 -11.63 -5.46 -26.92
CA ARG A 17 -12.60 -6.05 -26.01
C ARG A 17 -12.13 -5.90 -24.57
N LYS A 18 -10.89 -6.32 -24.30
CA LYS A 18 -10.24 -6.23 -22.98
C LYS A 18 -10.30 -4.80 -22.39
N TYR A 19 -9.98 -3.77 -23.21
CA TYR A 19 -10.01 -2.38 -22.76
C TYR A 19 -11.43 -1.86 -22.56
N LYS A 20 -12.36 -2.19 -23.45
CA LYS A 20 -13.78 -1.84 -23.29
C LYS A 20 -14.41 -2.48 -22.07
N ASP A 21 -13.95 -3.66 -21.66
CA ASP A 21 -14.34 -4.33 -20.42
C ASP A 21 -13.67 -3.72 -19.16
N GLY A 22 -12.93 -2.60 -19.33
CA GLY A 22 -12.38 -1.79 -18.24
C GLY A 22 -10.99 -2.19 -17.76
N PHE A 23 -10.28 -3.09 -18.47
CA PHE A 23 -8.90 -3.42 -18.10
C PHE A 23 -7.97 -2.22 -18.34
N PRO A 24 -7.23 -1.72 -17.32
CA PRO A 24 -6.62 -0.39 -17.41
C PRO A 24 -5.18 -0.40 -17.93
N GLN A 25 -4.49 -1.54 -17.98
CA GLN A 25 -3.08 -1.58 -18.40
C GLN A 25 -2.94 -1.76 -19.90
N LEU A 26 -2.18 -0.86 -20.53
CA LEU A 26 -1.77 -0.95 -21.93
C LEU A 26 -0.66 -1.99 -22.09
N SER A 27 -0.68 -2.74 -23.20
CA SER A 27 0.43 -3.57 -23.64
C SER A 27 0.73 -3.32 -25.11
N MET A 28 2.00 -3.10 -25.45
CA MET A 28 2.43 -3.00 -26.85
C MET A 28 2.21 -4.28 -27.65
N ARG A 29 2.06 -5.44 -26.99
CA ARG A 29 1.70 -6.71 -27.64
C ARG A 29 0.29 -6.69 -28.24
N ASP A 30 -0.54 -5.76 -27.79
CA ASP A 30 -1.90 -5.57 -28.28
C ASP A 30 -1.95 -4.75 -29.58
N PHE A 31 -0.83 -4.15 -30.00
CA PHE A 31 -0.71 -3.38 -31.25
C PHE A 31 -0.65 -4.29 -32.48
N VAL A 32 -1.35 -3.92 -33.54
CA VAL A 32 -1.32 -4.69 -34.81
C VAL A 32 0.04 -4.58 -35.48
N LYS A 33 0.66 -3.42 -35.40
CA LYS A 33 2.02 -3.17 -35.91
C LYS A 33 2.97 -3.04 -34.73
N ASN A 34 4.23 -3.44 -34.93
CA ASN A 34 5.27 -3.25 -33.94
C ASN A 34 5.70 -1.77 -33.91
N GLU A 35 4.85 -0.93 -33.33
CA GLU A 35 5.09 0.51 -33.20
C GLU A 35 5.76 0.77 -31.84
N HIS A 36 6.81 1.58 -31.87
CA HIS A 36 7.48 2.07 -30.68
C HIS A 36 7.05 3.49 -30.41
N GLU A 37 6.54 3.72 -29.20
CA GLU A 37 6.20 5.05 -28.72
C GLU A 37 7.13 5.43 -27.56
N GLU A 38 7.35 6.71 -27.43
CA GLU A 38 8.15 7.27 -26.34
C GLU A 38 7.33 7.31 -25.05
N ASP A 39 8.00 7.17 -23.91
CA ASP A 39 7.38 7.33 -22.60
C ASP A 39 6.73 8.72 -22.50
N GLY A 40 5.49 8.77 -22.04
CA GLY A 40 4.69 9.98 -21.92
C GLY A 40 3.82 10.29 -23.15
N SER A 41 4.01 9.61 -24.28
CA SER A 41 3.13 9.81 -25.45
C SER A 41 1.67 9.50 -25.13
N LEU A 42 0.78 10.44 -25.48
CA LEU A 42 -0.65 10.19 -25.50
C LEU A 42 -1.03 9.54 -26.82
N VAL A 43 -1.82 8.49 -26.80
CA VAL A 43 -2.22 7.73 -27.98
C VAL A 43 -3.72 7.50 -28.03
N LYS A 44 -4.25 7.50 -29.27
CA LYS A 44 -5.62 7.11 -29.59
C LYS A 44 -5.61 5.67 -30.10
N LEU A 45 -6.25 4.75 -29.40
CA LEU A 45 -6.36 3.35 -29.78
C LEU A 45 -7.61 3.12 -30.62
N VAL A 46 -7.45 2.42 -31.75
CA VAL A 46 -8.55 2.15 -32.69
C VAL A 46 -8.55 0.70 -33.20
N ILE A 47 -9.71 0.26 -33.72
CA ILE A 47 -9.82 -0.91 -34.62
C ILE A 47 -10.28 -0.38 -35.98
N GLY A 48 -9.41 -0.41 -36.97
CA GLY A 48 -9.69 0.25 -38.23
C GLY A 48 -9.96 1.74 -38.02
N LYS A 49 -11.22 2.18 -38.18
CA LYS A 49 -11.64 3.56 -37.94
C LYS A 49 -12.43 3.78 -36.65
N ILE A 50 -12.67 2.70 -35.88
CA ILE A 50 -13.52 2.76 -34.70
C ILE A 50 -12.63 3.06 -33.47
N PHE A 51 -12.98 4.12 -32.75
CA PHE A 51 -12.35 4.48 -31.48
C PHE A 51 -12.52 3.38 -30.42
N VAL A 52 -11.49 3.17 -29.63
CA VAL A 52 -11.51 2.24 -28.49
C VAL A 52 -11.19 2.96 -27.18
N ALA A 53 -10.05 3.68 -27.11
CA ALA A 53 -9.62 4.34 -25.89
C ALA A 53 -8.56 5.41 -26.16
N TYR A 54 -8.39 6.30 -25.20
CA TYR A 54 -7.16 7.08 -25.01
C TYR A 54 -6.29 6.42 -23.97
N ALA A 55 -4.97 6.47 -24.20
CA ALA A 55 -3.98 5.90 -23.28
C ALA A 55 -2.73 6.79 -23.24
N TYR A 56 -1.92 6.64 -22.21
CA TYR A 56 -0.54 7.13 -22.22
C TYR A 56 0.45 5.95 -22.18
N VAL A 57 1.59 6.14 -22.84
CA VAL A 57 2.67 5.16 -22.90
C VAL A 57 3.60 5.34 -21.70
N ALA A 58 3.94 4.25 -21.05
CA ALA A 58 4.93 4.23 -19.97
C ALA A 58 5.50 2.82 -19.81
N LYS A 59 6.76 2.65 -20.17
CA LYS A 59 7.43 1.35 -20.05
C LYS A 59 7.64 0.98 -18.58
N GLN A 60 7.01 -0.10 -18.18
CA GLN A 60 7.14 -0.69 -16.84
C GLN A 60 7.41 -2.19 -16.97
N ARG A 61 7.80 -2.84 -15.86
CA ARG A 61 8.09 -4.28 -15.86
C ARG A 61 6.94 -5.15 -16.39
N ASN A 62 5.69 -4.77 -16.14
CA ASN A 62 4.50 -5.58 -16.41
C ASN A 62 3.43 -4.85 -17.25
N SER A 63 3.72 -3.65 -17.76
CA SER A 63 2.83 -2.89 -18.65
C SER A 63 3.63 -1.89 -19.47
N ASP A 64 3.02 -1.45 -20.57
CA ASP A 64 3.62 -0.45 -21.47
C ASP A 64 2.86 0.88 -21.39
N GLY A 65 1.96 1.04 -20.42
CA GLY A 65 1.18 2.25 -20.21
C GLY A 65 -0.17 1.97 -19.56
N TRP A 66 -1.08 2.97 -19.64
CA TRP A 66 -2.38 2.91 -18.99
C TRP A 66 -3.46 3.57 -19.84
N ILE A 67 -4.64 2.95 -19.82
CA ILE A 67 -5.85 3.52 -20.42
C ILE A 67 -6.32 4.69 -19.54
N LEU A 68 -6.68 5.80 -20.19
CA LEU A 68 -7.16 7.02 -19.53
C LEU A 68 -8.66 7.22 -19.71
N SER A 69 -9.19 7.04 -20.95
CA SER A 69 -10.60 7.25 -21.23
C SER A 69 -11.11 6.33 -22.33
N LEU A 70 -12.36 5.87 -22.19
CA LEU A 70 -13.12 5.15 -23.20
C LEU A 70 -14.09 6.08 -23.98
N ASP A 71 -14.12 7.36 -23.64
CA ASP A 71 -14.95 8.37 -24.30
C ASP A 71 -14.16 9.09 -25.38
N GLU A 72 -14.59 8.96 -26.64
CA GLU A 72 -13.95 9.60 -27.80
C GLU A 72 -14.02 11.14 -27.74
N GLN A 73 -15.02 11.70 -27.06
CA GLN A 73 -15.19 13.15 -26.93
C GLN A 73 -14.33 13.75 -25.82
N GLN A 74 -13.66 12.90 -25.04
CA GLN A 74 -12.84 13.36 -23.92
C GLN A 74 -11.46 13.85 -24.39
N TYR A 75 -11.19 15.13 -24.20
CA TYR A 75 -9.84 15.68 -24.34
C TYR A 75 -9.02 15.37 -23.09
N ILE A 76 -7.80 14.81 -23.26
CA ILE A 76 -6.87 14.57 -22.18
C ILE A 76 -6.06 15.84 -21.93
N ASN A 77 -6.51 16.65 -20.99
CA ASN A 77 -5.97 17.97 -20.65
C ASN A 77 -6.12 18.25 -19.15
N VAL A 78 -5.80 19.45 -18.70
CA VAL A 78 -5.93 19.88 -17.30
C VAL A 78 -7.36 19.65 -16.77
N ASP A 79 -8.41 19.95 -17.55
CA ASP A 79 -9.80 19.77 -17.10
C ASP A 79 -10.16 18.29 -16.90
N PHE A 80 -9.62 17.39 -17.72
CA PHE A 80 -9.78 15.94 -17.54
C PHE A 80 -9.27 15.50 -16.16
N TYR A 81 -8.01 15.83 -15.83
CA TYR A 81 -7.43 15.47 -14.54
C TYR A 81 -8.11 16.18 -13.38
N ARG A 82 -8.47 17.45 -13.54
CA ARG A 82 -9.23 18.21 -12.54
C ARG A 82 -10.53 17.50 -12.16
N LYS A 83 -11.29 17.03 -13.15
CA LYS A 83 -12.54 16.27 -12.90
C LYS A 83 -12.27 15.01 -12.09
N LEU A 84 -11.22 14.26 -12.41
CA LEU A 84 -10.84 13.06 -11.68
C LEU A 84 -10.47 13.38 -10.22
N PHE A 85 -9.68 14.43 -9.97
CA PHE A 85 -9.32 14.85 -8.63
C PHE A 85 -10.52 15.35 -7.83
N THR A 86 -11.43 16.08 -8.46
CA THR A 86 -12.70 16.50 -7.82
C THR A 86 -13.53 15.29 -7.40
N VAL A 87 -13.66 14.28 -8.27
CA VAL A 87 -14.37 13.03 -7.94
C VAL A 87 -13.66 12.27 -6.81
N ALA A 88 -12.33 12.23 -6.83
CA ALA A 88 -11.55 11.60 -5.77
C ALA A 88 -11.75 12.29 -4.41
N GLN A 89 -11.78 13.62 -4.39
CA GLN A 89 -12.05 14.43 -3.19
C GLN A 89 -13.44 14.13 -2.62
N VAL A 90 -14.47 14.12 -3.49
CA VAL A 90 -15.85 13.80 -3.08
C VAL A 90 -15.95 12.40 -2.48
N LYS A 91 -15.30 11.40 -3.08
CA LYS A 91 -15.27 10.03 -2.53
C LYS A 91 -14.66 9.95 -1.12
N ARG A 92 -13.76 10.87 -0.77
CA ARG A 92 -13.05 10.90 0.52
C ARG A 92 -13.56 11.98 1.47
N THR A 93 -14.72 12.57 1.19
CA THR A 93 -15.28 13.65 2.00
C THR A 93 -15.30 13.31 3.49
N ASN A 94 -15.69 12.09 3.85
CA ASN A 94 -15.79 11.67 5.26
C ASN A 94 -14.44 11.75 5.99
N PHE A 95 -13.32 11.46 5.30
CA PHE A 95 -11.99 11.52 5.92
C PHE A 95 -11.50 12.94 6.22
N TYR A 96 -11.96 13.94 5.47
CA TYR A 96 -11.60 15.35 5.75
C TYR A 96 -12.26 15.87 7.01
N TYR A 97 -13.38 15.29 7.44
CA TYR A 97 -14.13 15.68 8.65
C TYR A 97 -13.94 14.70 9.81
N ASP A 98 -13.11 13.68 9.65
CA ASP A 98 -12.81 12.71 10.69
C ASP A 98 -11.75 13.28 11.65
N GLU A 99 -12.13 13.58 12.90
CA GLU A 99 -11.21 14.07 13.92
C GLU A 99 -10.21 13.01 14.41
N GLN A 100 -10.50 11.74 14.17
CA GLN A 100 -9.66 10.61 14.57
C GLN A 100 -8.69 10.16 13.48
N THR A 101 -8.91 10.61 12.21
CA THR A 101 -8.09 10.18 11.07
C THR A 101 -7.85 11.36 10.14
N ASN A 102 -6.61 11.82 10.04
CA ASN A 102 -6.20 12.90 9.13
C ASN A 102 -5.12 12.45 8.15
N VAL A 103 -5.11 11.15 7.82
CA VAL A 103 -4.19 10.52 6.90
C VAL A 103 -4.91 9.43 6.08
N PHE A 104 -4.89 9.55 4.75
CA PHE A 104 -5.60 8.61 3.87
C PHE A 104 -5.10 8.66 2.43
N ARG A 105 -5.46 7.66 1.61
CA ARG A 105 -5.23 7.63 0.18
C ARG A 105 -6.22 8.55 -0.54
N PHE A 106 -5.76 9.72 -0.99
CA PHE A 106 -6.58 10.68 -1.75
C PHE A 106 -6.89 10.20 -3.17
N PHE A 107 -5.91 9.59 -3.85
CA PHE A 107 -6.06 9.11 -5.22
C PHE A 107 -5.34 7.77 -5.40
N ASN A 108 -6.05 6.73 -5.85
CA ASN A 108 -5.52 5.38 -5.93
C ASN A 108 -5.45 4.85 -7.38
N GLY A 109 -4.50 5.34 -8.13
CA GLY A 109 -4.12 4.81 -9.43
C GLY A 109 -5.28 4.60 -10.39
N SER A 110 -5.35 3.43 -11.00
CA SER A 110 -6.40 3.05 -11.93
C SER A 110 -7.78 2.91 -11.28
N GLY A 111 -7.87 2.83 -9.96
CA GLY A 111 -9.14 2.84 -9.23
C GLY A 111 -9.84 4.20 -9.27
N ASP A 112 -9.06 5.28 -9.36
CA ASP A 112 -9.55 6.65 -9.53
C ASP A 112 -9.33 7.19 -10.95
N GLY A 113 -8.86 6.35 -11.89
CA GLY A 113 -8.85 6.66 -13.32
C GLY A 113 -7.50 6.96 -13.95
N VAL A 114 -6.39 7.05 -13.18
CA VAL A 114 -5.05 7.27 -13.74
C VAL A 114 -4.06 6.25 -13.14
N GLY A 115 -3.87 5.13 -13.81
CA GLY A 115 -2.88 4.16 -13.39
C GLY A 115 -1.47 4.75 -13.37
N GLY A 116 -0.65 4.33 -12.39
CA GLY A 116 0.69 4.87 -12.19
C GLY A 116 0.78 6.14 -11.36
N LEU A 117 -0.36 6.70 -10.89
CA LEU A 117 -0.43 7.82 -9.97
C LEU A 117 -1.10 7.42 -8.65
N ASN A 118 -0.42 7.62 -7.54
CA ASN A 118 -1.07 7.62 -6.24
C ASN A 118 -0.86 8.98 -5.57
N ILE A 119 -1.86 9.45 -4.81
CA ILE A 119 -1.73 10.67 -4.01
C ILE A 119 -2.19 10.35 -2.61
N ASP A 120 -1.35 10.63 -1.64
CA ASP A 120 -1.61 10.43 -0.22
C ASP A 120 -1.79 11.77 0.48
N TYR A 121 -2.78 11.84 1.37
CA TYR A 121 -3.04 13.00 2.22
C TYR A 121 -2.45 12.82 3.61
N PHE A 122 -1.76 13.85 4.12
CA PHE A 122 -1.13 13.89 5.43
C PHE A 122 -1.45 15.23 6.12
N ALA A 123 -2.54 15.33 6.84
CA ALA A 123 -2.90 16.51 7.66
C ALA A 123 -2.78 17.88 6.93
N GLY A 124 -3.24 17.93 5.67
CA GLY A 124 -3.20 19.12 4.82
C GLY A 124 -2.11 19.11 3.76
N PHE A 125 -1.16 18.19 3.83
CA PHE A 125 -0.12 17.99 2.82
C PHE A 125 -0.46 16.81 1.91
N TYR A 126 -0.05 16.90 0.64
CA TYR A 126 -0.28 15.84 -0.35
C TYR A 126 1.03 15.33 -0.92
N VAL A 127 1.14 14.02 -1.06
CA VAL A 127 2.32 13.35 -1.62
C VAL A 127 1.93 12.63 -2.90
N PHE A 128 2.40 13.13 -4.04
CA PHE A 128 2.25 12.51 -5.35
C PHE A 128 3.28 11.40 -5.51
N THR A 129 2.84 10.17 -5.67
CA THR A 129 3.71 9.04 -6.00
C THR A 129 3.54 8.69 -7.47
N PHE A 130 4.61 8.89 -8.25
CA PHE A 130 4.70 8.50 -9.65
C PHE A 130 5.40 7.15 -9.78
N GLU A 131 4.70 6.17 -10.33
CA GLU A 131 5.23 4.81 -10.50
C GLU A 131 6.08 4.65 -11.76
N ASN A 132 5.96 5.56 -12.73
CA ASN A 132 6.65 5.51 -14.01
C ASN A 132 7.01 6.88 -14.55
N GLN A 133 8.01 6.89 -15.43
CA GLN A 133 8.54 8.10 -16.04
C GLN A 133 7.55 8.69 -17.07
N GLY A 134 6.76 7.88 -17.76
CA GLY A 134 5.81 8.35 -18.76
C GLY A 134 4.77 9.30 -18.17
N LEU A 135 4.16 8.93 -17.04
CA LEU A 135 3.23 9.82 -16.35
C LEU A 135 3.93 11.05 -15.74
N TYR A 136 5.16 10.89 -15.30
CA TYR A 136 5.93 12.00 -14.74
C TYR A 136 6.19 13.13 -15.75
N TYR A 137 6.24 12.84 -17.04
CA TYR A 137 6.30 13.88 -18.08
C TYR A 137 5.04 14.77 -18.11
N HIS A 138 3.91 14.28 -17.59
CA HIS A 138 2.65 15.04 -17.47
C HIS A 138 2.50 15.77 -16.12
N ARG A 139 3.50 15.74 -15.23
CA ARG A 139 3.39 16.23 -13.85
C ARG A 139 2.89 17.68 -13.72
N GLU A 140 3.36 18.58 -14.58
CA GLU A 140 2.95 19.99 -14.51
C GLU A 140 1.44 20.14 -14.75
N MET A 141 0.89 19.41 -15.72
CA MET A 141 -0.55 19.35 -15.99
C MET A 141 -1.31 18.75 -14.80
N LEU A 142 -0.75 17.72 -14.16
CA LEU A 142 -1.34 17.09 -12.98
C LEU A 142 -1.33 18.03 -11.78
N TYR A 143 -0.24 18.77 -11.54
CA TYR A 143 -0.18 19.76 -10.44
C TYR A 143 -1.13 20.92 -10.67
N GLU A 144 -1.23 21.45 -11.90
CA GLU A 144 -2.20 22.49 -12.25
C GLU A 144 -3.63 22.02 -12.00
N ALA A 145 -3.99 20.86 -12.54
CA ALA A 145 -5.31 20.24 -12.37
C ALA A 145 -5.66 20.01 -10.89
N PHE A 146 -4.68 19.53 -10.10
CA PHE A 146 -4.83 19.30 -8.68
C PHE A 146 -5.04 20.62 -7.92
N GLY A 147 -4.24 21.65 -8.17
CA GLY A 147 -4.38 22.95 -7.51
C GLY A 147 -5.71 23.63 -7.79
N ILE A 148 -6.34 23.37 -8.96
CA ILE A 148 -7.70 23.86 -9.26
C ILE A 148 -8.76 23.04 -8.50
N ALA A 149 -8.58 21.71 -8.38
CA ALA A 149 -9.53 20.83 -7.70
C ALA A 149 -9.46 20.93 -6.17
N VAL A 150 -8.23 21.08 -5.63
CA VAL A 150 -7.91 21.09 -4.19
C VAL A 150 -7.20 22.38 -3.86
N ASN A 151 -7.97 23.42 -3.60
CA ASN A 151 -7.46 24.78 -3.42
C ASN A 151 -6.99 25.10 -1.99
N ASP A 152 -7.20 24.20 -1.04
CA ASP A 152 -6.85 24.30 0.38
C ASP A 152 -5.64 23.44 0.79
N ALA A 153 -4.94 22.87 -0.18
CA ALA A 153 -3.71 22.10 0.08
C ALA A 153 -2.63 23.01 0.70
N LYS A 154 -2.13 22.65 1.88
CA LYS A 154 -1.02 23.37 2.53
C LYS A 154 0.26 23.26 1.70
N GLY A 155 0.58 22.07 1.24
CA GLY A 155 1.76 21.82 0.42
C GLY A 155 1.72 20.50 -0.30
N VAL A 156 2.54 20.40 -1.34
CA VAL A 156 2.63 19.22 -2.21
C VAL A 156 4.07 18.72 -2.23
N TYR A 157 4.20 17.42 -2.09
CA TYR A 157 5.45 16.65 -2.21
C TYR A 157 5.32 15.64 -3.34
N GLU A 158 6.46 15.16 -3.84
CA GLU A 158 6.48 14.05 -4.79
C GLU A 158 7.42 12.94 -4.37
N LYS A 159 7.07 11.72 -4.79
CA LYS A 159 7.86 10.49 -4.65
C LYS A 159 7.93 9.78 -6.00
N LEU A 160 9.14 9.48 -6.46
CA LEU A 160 9.37 8.79 -7.72
C LEU A 160 9.75 7.32 -7.44
N GLN A 161 9.00 6.38 -8.01
CA GLN A 161 9.24 4.93 -7.85
C GLN A 161 9.99 4.31 -9.05
N PHE A 162 10.55 5.14 -9.91
CA PHE A 162 11.38 4.73 -11.04
C PHE A 162 12.79 5.31 -10.94
N ASN A 163 13.71 4.83 -11.78
CA ASN A 163 15.08 5.34 -11.78
C ASN A 163 15.13 6.68 -12.52
N VAL A 164 15.60 7.71 -11.82
CA VAL A 164 15.84 9.03 -12.39
C VAL A 164 17.32 9.11 -12.81
N GLN A 165 17.58 9.47 -14.07
CA GLN A 165 18.93 9.76 -14.52
C GLN A 165 19.37 11.15 -13.98
N ASN A 166 20.65 11.30 -13.64
CA ASN A 166 21.27 12.56 -13.21
C ASN A 166 20.72 13.16 -11.91
N ASP A 167 21.16 12.64 -10.74
CA ASP A 167 21.02 13.23 -9.39
C ASP A 167 19.61 13.72 -9.00
N GLY A 168 18.57 13.27 -9.69
CA GLY A 168 17.19 13.58 -9.34
C GLY A 168 16.83 13.02 -7.97
N LEU A 169 16.51 13.90 -7.02
CA LEU A 169 15.97 13.49 -5.74
C LEU A 169 14.66 12.72 -5.99
N LYS A 170 14.61 11.46 -5.58
CA LYS A 170 13.41 10.62 -5.70
C LYS A 170 12.24 11.11 -4.85
N ARG A 171 12.48 12.05 -3.94
CA ARG A 171 11.51 12.58 -2.99
C ARG A 171 11.84 14.04 -2.73
N ARG A 172 10.87 14.94 -2.94
CA ARG A 172 11.08 16.38 -2.75
C ARG A 172 9.78 17.13 -2.48
N HIS A 173 9.91 18.31 -1.91
CA HIS A 173 8.85 19.32 -1.86
C HIS A 173 8.68 19.96 -3.25
N VAL A 174 7.43 20.15 -3.68
CA VAL A 174 7.08 20.68 -5.01
C VAL A 174 6.57 22.11 -4.90
N GLN A 175 5.55 22.34 -4.07
CA GLN A 175 4.91 23.66 -3.95
C GLN A 175 4.17 23.82 -2.62
N GLY A 176 3.79 25.06 -2.30
CA GLY A 176 3.09 25.42 -1.06
C GLY A 176 4.02 25.48 0.14
N GLU A 177 3.47 25.26 1.32
CA GLU A 177 4.21 25.27 2.58
C GLU A 177 5.04 23.99 2.73
N LYS A 178 6.15 24.09 3.45
CA LYS A 178 6.85 22.91 3.95
C LYS A 178 6.23 22.45 5.26
N ALA A 179 6.07 21.14 5.41
CA ALA A 179 5.63 20.55 6.66
C ALA A 179 6.64 20.83 7.80
N ALA A 180 6.22 20.70 9.04
CA ALA A 180 7.13 20.63 10.17
C ALA A 180 8.11 19.44 10.01
N ASP A 181 9.28 19.48 10.65
CA ASP A 181 10.29 18.42 10.56
C ASP A 181 9.71 17.06 11.00
N THR A 182 8.92 17.06 12.07
CA THR A 182 8.05 15.98 12.46
C THR A 182 6.60 16.42 12.28
N LEU A 183 5.90 15.84 11.33
CA LEU A 183 4.47 16.03 11.14
C LEU A 183 3.73 14.92 11.89
N GLU A 184 2.96 15.31 12.91
CA GLU A 184 2.06 14.36 13.58
C GLU A 184 0.80 14.15 12.74
N ILE A 185 0.52 12.88 12.45
CA ILE A 185 -0.71 12.44 11.80
C ILE A 185 -1.49 11.53 12.73
N LYS A 186 -2.81 11.40 12.49
CA LYS A 186 -3.69 10.51 13.26
C LYS A 186 -4.35 9.49 12.36
N GLN A 187 -4.41 8.26 12.84
CA GLN A 187 -5.19 7.18 12.24
C GLN A 187 -5.93 6.41 13.33
N ASN A 188 -7.26 6.45 13.30
CA ASN A 188 -8.14 5.85 14.33
C ASN A 188 -7.81 6.32 15.76
N GLY A 189 -7.48 7.61 15.92
CA GLY A 189 -7.10 8.23 17.19
C GLY A 189 -5.70 7.88 17.68
N ILE A 190 -4.89 7.18 16.88
CA ILE A 190 -3.51 6.85 17.17
C ILE A 190 -2.61 7.85 16.44
N SER A 191 -1.67 8.47 17.15
CA SER A 191 -0.72 9.42 16.59
C SER A 191 0.50 8.72 16.00
N PHE A 192 0.97 9.20 14.84
CA PHE A 192 2.18 8.73 14.17
C PHE A 192 3.02 9.89 13.66
N ALA A 193 4.34 9.73 13.69
CA ALA A 193 5.30 10.67 13.12
C ALA A 193 5.56 10.35 11.64
N VAL A 194 5.50 11.38 10.79
CA VAL A 194 6.01 11.37 9.43
C VAL A 194 6.96 12.53 9.19
N HIS A 195 7.97 12.32 8.37
CA HIS A 195 9.05 13.29 8.14
C HIS A 195 9.13 13.65 6.65
N LEU A 196 8.16 14.44 6.16
CA LEU A 196 8.02 14.77 4.75
C LEU A 196 9.25 15.48 4.18
N ASN A 197 9.90 16.38 4.94
CA ASN A 197 11.07 17.11 4.49
C ASN A 197 12.31 16.23 4.30
N SER A 198 12.43 15.14 5.04
CA SER A 198 13.51 14.16 4.86
C SER A 198 13.19 13.09 3.81
N GLY A 199 12.02 13.19 3.18
CA GLY A 199 11.54 12.22 2.19
C GLY A 199 11.06 10.91 2.82
N ASP A 200 10.71 10.90 4.11
CA ASP A 200 10.15 9.74 4.78
C ASP A 200 8.62 9.81 4.75
N PHE A 201 8.05 9.32 3.64
CA PHE A 201 6.62 9.30 3.36
C PHE A 201 6.00 7.91 3.57
N ASP A 202 6.78 6.95 4.07
CA ASP A 202 6.35 5.56 4.13
C ASP A 202 5.43 5.35 5.33
N PHE A 203 4.13 5.28 5.06
CA PHE A 203 3.08 4.95 6.00
C PHE A 203 2.09 3.97 5.35
N ASN A 204 1.60 2.99 6.11
CA ASN A 204 0.70 1.96 5.59
C ASN A 204 -0.76 2.35 5.88
N PHE A 205 -1.39 3.01 4.93
CA PHE A 205 -2.81 3.40 5.05
C PHE A 205 -3.76 2.22 4.88
N GLU A 206 -3.37 1.27 4.05
CA GLU A 206 -4.18 0.11 3.69
C GLU A 206 -4.52 -0.80 4.86
N GLU A 207 -3.73 -0.74 5.93
CA GLU A 207 -3.90 -1.54 7.14
C GLU A 207 -4.82 -0.88 8.19
N ARG A 208 -5.39 0.30 7.90
CA ARG A 208 -6.16 1.10 8.86
C ARG A 208 -7.25 0.32 9.58
N ASP A 209 -8.06 -0.44 8.83
CA ASP A 209 -9.20 -1.17 9.40
C ASP A 209 -8.73 -2.38 10.21
N LEU A 210 -7.64 -3.03 9.80
CA LEU A 210 -6.99 -4.08 10.58
C LEU A 210 -6.45 -3.56 11.91
N LEU A 211 -5.77 -2.40 11.90
CA LEU A 211 -5.24 -1.78 13.12
C LEU A 211 -6.36 -1.33 14.07
N LEU A 212 -7.49 -0.88 13.52
CA LEU A 212 -8.69 -0.59 14.31
C LEU A 212 -9.22 -1.87 14.98
N GLY A 213 -9.37 -2.95 14.22
CA GLY A 213 -9.80 -4.25 14.76
C GLY A 213 -8.85 -4.77 15.85
N LEU A 214 -7.53 -4.65 15.64
CA LEU A 214 -6.54 -5.02 16.65
C LEU A 214 -6.71 -4.20 17.94
N LYS A 215 -6.84 -2.89 17.83
CA LYS A 215 -7.05 -1.97 18.95
C LYS A 215 -8.33 -2.28 19.73
N GLU A 216 -9.44 -2.53 19.04
CA GLU A 216 -10.77 -2.60 19.68
C GLU A 216 -11.16 -4.01 20.10
N LYS A 217 -10.68 -5.05 19.42
CA LYS A 217 -11.15 -6.42 19.62
C LYS A 217 -10.09 -7.37 20.17
N TYR A 218 -8.83 -7.28 19.66
CA TYR A 218 -7.89 -8.38 19.86
C TYR A 218 -6.79 -8.09 20.87
N ALA A 219 -6.51 -6.81 21.22
CA ALA A 219 -5.33 -6.48 21.99
C ALA A 219 -5.52 -6.39 23.51
N SER A 220 -6.75 -6.09 23.99
CA SER A 220 -7.00 -5.78 25.41
C SER A 220 -6.54 -6.91 26.35
N GLN A 221 -5.70 -6.56 27.33
CA GLN A 221 -5.09 -7.48 28.35
C GLN A 221 -4.24 -8.63 27.77
N LYS A 222 -3.86 -8.55 26.50
CA LYS A 222 -3.11 -9.57 25.77
C LYS A 222 -1.60 -9.26 25.70
N ILE A 223 -0.78 -10.31 25.53
CA ILE A 223 0.62 -10.20 25.13
C ILE A 223 0.68 -10.32 23.62
N VAL A 224 1.12 -9.28 22.94
CA VAL A 224 1.10 -9.15 21.47
C VAL A 224 2.52 -9.19 20.90
N LEU A 225 2.79 -10.10 19.96
CA LEU A 225 4.00 -10.14 19.16
C LEU A 225 3.73 -9.48 17.79
N SER A 226 4.50 -8.47 17.44
CA SER A 226 4.50 -7.81 16.13
C SER A 226 5.77 -8.17 15.36
N CYS A 227 5.65 -9.01 14.35
CA CYS A 227 6.74 -9.41 13.46
C CYS A 227 6.79 -8.50 12.24
N PHE A 228 7.99 -8.07 11.84
CA PHE A 228 8.23 -7.03 10.83
C PHE A 228 7.57 -5.71 11.23
N SER A 229 7.88 -5.24 12.43
CA SER A 229 7.13 -4.18 13.11
C SER A 229 7.18 -2.81 12.41
N LYS A 230 8.09 -2.62 11.44
CA LYS A 230 8.20 -1.38 10.65
C LYS A 230 8.28 -0.15 11.57
N ASN A 231 7.37 0.81 11.42
CA ASN A 231 7.23 2.00 12.28
C ASN A 231 6.52 1.72 13.62
N GLY A 232 6.26 0.45 13.97
CA GLY A 232 5.62 0.05 15.21
C GLY A 232 4.10 0.19 15.26
N ALA A 233 3.44 0.45 14.13
CA ALA A 233 1.99 0.73 14.09
C ALA A 233 1.15 -0.34 14.78
N VAL A 234 1.44 -1.63 14.52
CA VAL A 234 0.76 -2.77 15.15
C VAL A 234 0.92 -2.75 16.68
N ALA A 235 2.13 -2.56 17.17
CA ALA A 235 2.40 -2.60 18.60
C ALA A 235 1.86 -1.37 19.34
N VAL A 236 1.91 -0.18 18.71
CA VAL A 236 1.29 1.05 19.22
C VAL A 236 -0.22 0.89 19.27
N ALA A 237 -0.86 0.40 18.19
CA ALA A 237 -2.30 0.14 18.16
C ALA A 237 -2.72 -0.85 19.24
N ALA A 238 -2.00 -1.96 19.39
CA ALA A 238 -2.25 -2.93 20.45
C ALA A 238 -2.13 -2.30 21.84
N LYS A 239 -1.11 -1.46 22.05
CA LYS A 239 -0.87 -0.84 23.36
C LYS A 239 -1.94 0.20 23.70
N VAL A 240 -2.37 1.03 22.71
CA VAL A 240 -3.50 1.95 22.86
C VAL A 240 -4.81 1.18 23.12
N GLY A 241 -4.97 -0.01 22.52
CA GLY A 241 -6.09 -0.94 22.76
C GLY A 241 -6.01 -1.71 24.09
N GLY A 242 -5.08 -1.38 24.98
CA GLY A 242 -4.99 -1.97 26.33
C GLY A 242 -4.19 -3.27 26.42
N ALA A 243 -3.31 -3.56 25.44
CA ALA A 243 -2.42 -4.73 25.53
C ALA A 243 -1.58 -4.69 26.82
N PHE A 244 -1.52 -5.83 27.50
CA PHE A 244 -0.68 -5.98 28.69
C PHE A 244 0.79 -5.75 28.35
N LYS A 245 1.27 -6.41 27.30
CA LYS A 245 2.65 -6.31 26.81
C LYS A 245 2.68 -6.35 25.29
N THR A 246 3.61 -5.61 24.68
CA THR A 246 3.94 -5.74 23.26
C THR A 246 5.41 -6.07 23.06
N VAL A 247 5.68 -6.93 22.08
CA VAL A 247 7.02 -7.26 21.60
C VAL A 247 7.08 -6.94 20.13
N SER A 248 7.99 -6.05 19.74
CA SER A 248 8.18 -5.58 18.37
C SER A 248 9.52 -6.04 17.83
N ILE A 249 9.50 -6.77 16.72
CA ILE A 249 10.70 -7.29 16.08
C ILE A 249 10.81 -6.74 14.66
N ASP A 250 11.93 -6.12 14.33
CA ASP A 250 12.27 -5.68 12.98
C ASP A 250 13.78 -5.75 12.78
N LEU A 251 14.22 -6.01 11.54
CA LEU A 251 15.65 -6.10 11.22
C LEU A 251 16.31 -4.70 11.15
N SER A 252 15.54 -3.66 10.86
CA SER A 252 16.01 -2.30 10.61
C SER A 252 16.07 -1.48 11.90
N SER A 253 17.26 -1.03 12.27
CA SER A 253 17.42 -0.08 13.39
C SER A 253 16.70 1.26 13.14
N LYS A 254 16.54 1.68 11.89
CA LYS A 254 15.74 2.85 11.51
C LYS A 254 14.26 2.64 11.85
N ASN A 255 13.72 1.46 11.56
CA ASN A 255 12.34 1.10 11.88
C ASN A 255 12.13 1.08 13.40
N ILE A 256 13.10 0.53 14.16
CA ILE A 256 13.07 0.54 15.62
C ILE A 256 13.05 1.96 16.19
N ALA A 257 13.80 2.90 15.61
CA ALA A 257 13.79 4.29 16.05
C ALA A 257 12.41 4.94 15.82
N LYS A 258 11.80 4.71 14.64
CA LYS A 258 10.44 5.18 14.34
C LYS A 258 9.39 4.57 15.28
N ALA A 259 9.49 3.28 15.57
CA ALA A 259 8.58 2.64 16.51
C ALA A 259 8.64 3.30 17.89
N LYS A 260 9.84 3.60 18.40
CA LYS A 260 10.01 4.32 19.66
C LYS A 260 9.38 5.71 19.63
N GLU A 261 9.60 6.49 18.56
CA GLU A 261 8.99 7.80 18.36
C GLU A 261 7.46 7.70 18.40
N ASN A 262 6.88 6.73 17.70
CA ASN A 262 5.43 6.53 17.68
C ASN A 262 4.85 6.08 19.03
N PHE A 263 5.56 5.30 19.81
CA PHE A 263 5.17 5.01 21.20
C PHE A 263 5.11 6.29 22.04
N GLU A 264 6.15 7.14 22.00
CA GLU A 264 6.22 8.38 22.77
C GLU A 264 5.12 9.37 22.38
N LEU A 265 4.78 9.50 21.08
CA LEU A 265 3.67 10.33 20.61
C LEU A 265 2.30 9.92 21.20
N ASN A 266 2.15 8.65 21.56
CA ASN A 266 0.94 8.15 22.22
C ASN A 266 1.06 8.08 23.74
N ASN A 267 2.00 8.81 24.36
CA ASN A 267 2.27 8.83 25.79
C ASN A 267 2.60 7.43 26.38
N ILE A 268 3.17 6.57 25.56
CA ILE A 268 3.62 5.23 25.96
C ILE A 268 5.14 5.23 26.07
N ALA A 269 5.67 5.06 27.26
CA ALA A 269 7.11 5.05 27.49
C ALA A 269 7.81 3.95 26.69
N ALA A 270 8.52 4.32 25.62
CA ALA A 270 9.15 3.38 24.69
C ALA A 270 10.18 2.48 25.37
N GLN A 271 10.90 2.97 26.40
CA GLN A 271 11.87 2.22 27.19
C GLN A 271 11.23 1.09 28.02
N LYS A 272 9.92 1.12 28.22
CA LYS A 272 9.18 0.04 28.90
C LYS A 272 8.62 -0.99 27.92
N GLN A 273 8.79 -0.79 26.61
CA GLN A 273 8.35 -1.71 25.57
C GLN A 273 9.51 -2.61 25.12
N GLU A 274 9.19 -3.83 24.74
CA GLU A 274 10.19 -4.75 24.18
C GLU A 274 10.28 -4.53 22.65
N ILE A 275 11.29 -3.77 22.22
CA ILE A 275 11.50 -3.40 20.80
C ILE A 275 12.92 -3.85 20.42
N ARG A 276 13.04 -4.81 19.48
CA ARG A 276 14.33 -5.46 19.15
C ARG A 276 14.66 -5.34 17.67
N ALA A 277 15.90 -4.91 17.38
CA ALA A 277 16.48 -4.95 16.05
C ALA A 277 17.11 -6.32 15.79
N MET A 278 16.32 -7.28 15.28
CA MET A 278 16.81 -8.63 14.99
C MET A 278 16.00 -9.31 13.89
N ASP A 279 16.56 -10.41 13.38
CA ASP A 279 15.90 -11.25 12.40
C ASP A 279 14.69 -11.98 13.00
N ILE A 280 13.57 -12.01 12.27
CA ILE A 280 12.31 -12.60 12.73
C ILE A 280 12.42 -14.09 12.93
N MET A 281 13.03 -14.82 12.00
CA MET A 281 13.17 -16.28 12.10
C MET A 281 14.03 -16.64 13.30
N GLY A 282 15.12 -15.86 13.53
CA GLY A 282 15.97 -16.03 14.71
C GLY A 282 15.24 -15.72 16.01
N TYR A 283 14.32 -14.75 16.03
CA TYR A 283 13.51 -14.48 17.21
C TYR A 283 12.49 -15.58 17.49
N LEU A 284 11.82 -16.09 16.47
CA LEU A 284 10.83 -17.17 16.61
C LEU A 284 11.50 -18.47 17.11
N ASP A 285 12.68 -18.81 16.57
CA ASP A 285 13.48 -19.94 17.07
C ASP A 285 13.86 -19.74 18.55
N TYR A 286 14.29 -18.53 18.93
CA TYR A 286 14.56 -18.19 20.32
C TYR A 286 13.30 -18.33 21.18
N ALA A 287 12.15 -17.80 20.74
CA ALA A 287 10.89 -17.87 21.49
C ALA A 287 10.45 -19.32 21.71
N GLN A 288 10.56 -20.17 20.69
CA GLN A 288 10.25 -21.60 20.78
C GLN A 288 11.17 -22.32 21.81
N LYS A 289 12.48 -22.11 21.71
CA LYS A 289 13.46 -22.72 22.64
C LYS A 289 13.26 -22.31 24.10
N HIS A 290 12.74 -21.11 24.33
CA HIS A 290 12.50 -20.58 25.68
C HIS A 290 11.03 -20.64 26.11
N HIS A 291 10.17 -21.33 25.34
CA HIS A 291 8.73 -21.50 25.62
C HIS A 291 8.01 -20.16 25.83
N ILE A 292 8.40 -19.13 25.07
CA ILE A 292 7.76 -17.81 25.08
C ILE A 292 6.50 -17.86 24.22
N MET A 293 5.36 -17.60 24.84
CA MET A 293 4.06 -17.71 24.20
C MET A 293 3.32 -16.37 24.20
N PHE A 294 2.59 -16.10 23.13
CA PHE A 294 1.84 -14.86 22.89
C PHE A 294 0.34 -15.15 22.76
N ASP A 295 -0.48 -14.23 23.26
CA ASP A 295 -1.94 -14.28 23.06
C ASP A 295 -2.33 -13.87 21.64
N VAL A 296 -1.56 -12.94 21.06
CA VAL A 296 -1.75 -12.45 19.69
C VAL A 296 -0.41 -12.41 18.97
N VAL A 297 -0.32 -13.02 17.78
CA VAL A 297 0.85 -12.94 16.89
C VAL A 297 0.45 -12.31 15.58
N VAL A 298 1.12 -11.20 15.21
CA VAL A 298 0.90 -10.50 13.95
C VAL A 298 2.10 -10.70 13.03
N LEU A 299 1.86 -11.31 11.87
CA LEU A 299 2.83 -11.44 10.79
C LEU A 299 2.49 -10.48 9.65
N ASP A 300 3.28 -9.42 9.51
CA ASP A 300 3.12 -8.41 8.46
C ASP A 300 4.39 -8.28 7.59
N PRO A 301 4.75 -9.38 6.88
CA PRO A 301 5.99 -9.43 6.15
C PRO A 301 5.98 -8.55 4.90
N PRO A 302 7.13 -7.97 4.52
CA PRO A 302 7.30 -7.33 3.23
C PRO A 302 7.29 -8.36 2.10
N VAL A 303 7.04 -7.91 0.85
CA VAL A 303 7.13 -8.81 -0.32
C VAL A 303 8.51 -9.45 -0.46
N PHE A 304 9.54 -8.68 -0.12
CA PHE A 304 10.92 -9.13 -0.11
C PHE A 304 11.75 -8.30 0.87
N VAL A 305 12.61 -8.97 1.65
CA VAL A 305 13.63 -8.30 2.46
C VAL A 305 14.96 -9.03 2.34
N ARG A 306 16.04 -8.26 2.22
CA ARG A 306 17.41 -8.79 2.17
C ARG A 306 18.04 -8.70 3.56
N GLY A 307 18.20 -9.82 4.20
CA GLY A 307 18.98 -9.94 5.46
C GLY A 307 20.48 -10.07 5.22
N LYS A 308 21.25 -10.02 6.27
CA LYS A 308 22.73 -10.19 6.19
C LYS A 308 23.14 -11.59 5.76
N LYS A 309 22.42 -12.62 6.20
CA LYS A 309 22.71 -14.04 5.93
C LYS A 309 21.68 -14.65 4.97
N ASN A 310 20.40 -14.37 5.17
CA ASN A 310 19.30 -14.93 4.41
C ASN A 310 18.42 -13.79 3.86
N SER A 311 17.74 -14.03 2.74
CA SER A 311 16.69 -13.16 2.25
C SER A 311 15.34 -13.81 2.55
N PHE A 312 14.31 -13.01 2.79
CA PHE A 312 12.93 -13.45 2.89
C PHE A 312 12.14 -13.01 1.64
N SER A 313 11.32 -13.89 1.13
CA SER A 313 10.40 -13.64 0.03
C SER A 313 9.01 -14.15 0.38
N LEU A 314 8.02 -13.28 0.38
CA LEU A 314 6.63 -13.61 0.71
C LEU A 314 6.08 -14.81 -0.09
N ASN A 315 6.46 -14.93 -1.37
CA ASN A 315 5.99 -16.02 -2.23
C ASN A 315 6.60 -17.39 -1.92
N LYS A 316 7.77 -17.42 -1.26
CA LYS A 316 8.56 -18.65 -1.05
C LYS A 316 8.56 -19.07 0.41
N ASP A 317 8.74 -18.10 1.30
CA ASP A 317 9.13 -18.37 2.69
C ASP A 317 7.97 -18.13 3.67
N TYR A 318 6.77 -17.74 3.18
CA TYR A 318 5.66 -17.40 4.07
C TYR A 318 5.08 -18.65 4.76
N PHE A 319 5.07 -19.78 4.09
CA PHE A 319 4.65 -21.06 4.67
C PHE A 319 5.49 -21.39 5.91
N ASP A 320 6.81 -21.40 5.77
CA ASP A 320 7.73 -21.72 6.88
C ASP A 320 7.64 -20.69 8.02
N LEU A 321 7.46 -19.41 7.67
CA LEU A 321 7.28 -18.35 8.67
C LEU A 321 6.02 -18.56 9.51
N ILE A 322 4.90 -18.96 8.90
CA ILE A 322 3.66 -19.26 9.61
C ILE A 322 3.87 -20.45 10.54
N GLN A 323 4.49 -21.53 10.09
CA GLN A 323 4.77 -22.71 10.91
C GLN A 323 5.63 -22.38 12.13
N MET A 324 6.69 -21.58 11.94
CA MET A 324 7.52 -21.15 13.07
C MET A 324 6.75 -20.29 14.07
N ALA A 325 5.91 -19.38 13.57
CA ALA A 325 5.13 -18.49 14.44
C ALA A 325 4.05 -19.23 15.23
N LEU A 326 3.46 -20.30 14.68
CA LEU A 326 2.48 -21.15 15.36
C LEU A 326 3.03 -21.74 16.65
N GLN A 327 4.34 -22.05 16.71
CA GLN A 327 4.98 -22.57 17.92
C GLN A 327 5.05 -21.56 19.08
N SER A 328 4.74 -20.29 18.80
CA SER A 328 4.76 -19.20 19.79
C SER A 328 3.37 -18.63 20.08
N VAL A 329 2.31 -19.18 19.50
CA VAL A 329 0.91 -18.80 19.77
C VAL A 329 0.36 -19.69 20.90
N LYS A 330 -0.30 -19.09 21.89
CA LYS A 330 -1.02 -19.82 22.93
C LYS A 330 -2.19 -20.62 22.32
N ASP A 331 -2.60 -21.66 23.00
CA ASP A 331 -3.87 -22.33 22.68
C ASP A 331 -5.02 -21.34 22.87
N ASP A 332 -6.01 -21.35 21.97
CA ASP A 332 -7.04 -20.32 21.86
C ASP A 332 -6.50 -18.89 21.64
N GLY A 333 -5.29 -18.78 21.11
CA GLY A 333 -4.66 -17.50 20.75
C GLY A 333 -5.11 -16.99 19.40
N THR A 334 -4.78 -15.73 19.10
CA THR A 334 -5.09 -15.08 17.83
C THR A 334 -3.86 -14.97 16.94
N MET A 335 -3.99 -15.34 15.68
CA MET A 335 -2.98 -15.10 14.66
C MET A 335 -3.51 -14.15 13.58
N ILE A 336 -2.79 -13.07 13.34
CA ILE A 336 -3.12 -12.07 12.31
C ILE A 336 -2.06 -12.16 11.22
N LEU A 337 -2.48 -12.57 10.03
CA LEU A 337 -1.60 -12.77 8.87
C LEU A 337 -1.92 -11.75 7.81
N THR A 338 -0.90 -11.05 7.29
CA THR A 338 -1.06 -10.10 6.20
C THR A 338 -0.27 -10.50 4.96
N ALA A 339 -0.73 -10.06 3.80
CA ALA A 339 0.00 -10.11 2.56
C ALA A 339 -0.31 -8.85 1.73
N ASN A 340 0.67 -7.99 1.52
CA ASN A 340 0.52 -6.80 0.68
C ASN A 340 1.27 -7.00 -0.64
N SER A 341 0.65 -7.75 -1.55
CA SER A 341 1.26 -8.10 -2.84
C SER A 341 0.21 -8.34 -3.93
N ALA A 342 0.45 -7.78 -5.12
CA ALA A 342 -0.33 -8.08 -6.31
C ALA A 342 -0.09 -9.51 -6.85
N SER A 343 1.03 -10.15 -6.50
CA SER A 343 1.38 -11.49 -6.98
C SER A 343 0.67 -12.61 -6.24
N ILE A 344 0.07 -12.33 -5.07
CA ILE A 344 -0.67 -13.31 -4.27
C ILE A 344 -2.15 -12.95 -4.27
N SER A 345 -2.99 -13.78 -4.89
CA SER A 345 -4.45 -13.63 -4.78
C SER A 345 -4.93 -14.03 -3.38
N MET A 346 -6.13 -13.57 -2.95
CA MET A 346 -6.72 -14.01 -1.67
C MET A 346 -6.90 -15.53 -1.62
N LYS A 347 -7.27 -16.16 -2.74
CA LYS A 347 -7.39 -17.64 -2.82
C LYS A 347 -6.05 -18.33 -2.54
N ARG A 348 -4.95 -17.84 -3.16
CA ARG A 348 -3.62 -18.40 -2.92
C ARG A 348 -3.14 -18.12 -1.50
N PHE A 349 -3.42 -16.93 -0.96
CA PHE A 349 -3.07 -16.59 0.41
C PHE A 349 -3.75 -17.54 1.41
N LYS A 350 -5.07 -17.74 1.30
CA LYS A 350 -5.82 -18.70 2.14
C LYS A 350 -5.27 -20.12 2.00
N GLN A 351 -4.85 -20.53 0.80
CA GLN A 351 -4.28 -21.85 0.58
C GLN A 351 -2.96 -22.03 1.32
N VAL A 352 -2.04 -21.02 1.26
CA VAL A 352 -0.76 -21.09 1.98
C VAL A 352 -0.99 -21.17 3.49
N VAL A 353 -1.96 -20.41 4.02
CA VAL A 353 -2.33 -20.46 5.44
C VAL A 353 -2.84 -21.85 5.80
N MET A 354 -3.81 -22.39 5.05
CA MET A 354 -4.35 -23.72 5.30
C MET A 354 -3.26 -24.80 5.28
N ASP A 355 -2.40 -24.79 4.25
CA ASP A 355 -1.34 -25.77 4.11
C ASP A 355 -0.37 -25.72 5.31
N ALA A 356 0.00 -24.51 5.78
CA ALA A 356 0.91 -24.35 6.91
C ALA A 356 0.31 -24.83 8.24
N PHE A 357 -0.98 -24.62 8.46
CA PHE A 357 -1.67 -25.08 9.67
C PHE A 357 -1.84 -26.59 9.69
N VAL A 358 -2.24 -27.18 8.56
CA VAL A 358 -2.38 -28.65 8.45
C VAL A 358 -1.06 -29.37 8.68
N ASP A 359 0.02 -28.88 8.08
CA ASP A 359 1.36 -29.49 8.21
C ASP A 359 1.93 -29.35 9.64
N ALA A 360 1.55 -28.28 10.36
CA ALA A 360 1.98 -28.04 11.73
C ALA A 360 1.07 -28.69 12.79
N ASP A 361 0.00 -29.40 12.38
CA ASP A 361 -1.03 -30.00 13.27
C ASP A 361 -1.72 -29.00 14.17
N PHE A 362 -2.10 -27.86 13.61
CA PHE A 362 -2.90 -26.83 14.26
C PHE A 362 -4.25 -26.69 13.58
N HIS A 363 -5.28 -26.39 14.36
CA HIS A 363 -6.60 -25.99 13.88
C HIS A 363 -6.76 -24.48 13.93
N TYR A 364 -7.65 -23.96 13.09
CA TYR A 364 -8.00 -22.54 13.11
C TYR A 364 -9.46 -22.30 12.73
N GLU A 365 -9.98 -21.22 13.27
CA GLU A 365 -11.24 -20.62 12.83
C GLU A 365 -10.96 -19.23 12.26
N VAL A 366 -11.52 -18.92 11.09
CA VAL A 366 -11.38 -17.58 10.49
C VAL A 366 -12.37 -16.65 11.15
N GLU A 367 -11.90 -15.71 11.94
CA GLU A 367 -12.75 -14.71 12.60
C GLU A 367 -13.09 -13.56 11.64
N GLU A 368 -12.08 -12.98 11.00
CA GLU A 368 -12.27 -11.85 10.10
C GLU A 368 -11.29 -11.89 8.92
N THR A 369 -11.65 -11.18 7.85
CA THR A 369 -10.75 -10.93 6.73
C THR A 369 -10.79 -9.45 6.36
N TYR A 370 -9.62 -8.84 6.11
CA TYR A 370 -9.49 -7.45 5.72
C TYR A 370 -8.95 -7.31 4.30
N ARG A 371 -9.31 -6.20 3.67
CA ARG A 371 -8.76 -5.68 2.44
C ARG A 371 -8.22 -4.28 2.71
N ALA A 372 -7.63 -3.65 1.69
CA ALA A 372 -7.29 -2.24 1.81
C ALA A 372 -8.53 -1.42 2.20
N ALA A 373 -8.33 -0.42 3.05
CA ALA A 373 -9.37 0.47 3.55
C ALA A 373 -10.16 1.16 2.40
N GLU A 374 -11.32 1.72 2.70
CA GLU A 374 -12.28 2.20 1.70
C GLU A 374 -11.78 3.36 0.81
N ASP A 375 -10.78 4.13 1.28
CA ASP A 375 -10.12 5.17 0.51
C ASP A 375 -9.27 4.63 -0.67
N PHE A 376 -8.98 3.32 -0.68
CA PHE A 376 -8.30 2.64 -1.78
C PHE A 376 -9.31 2.22 -2.85
N ALA A 377 -9.72 3.16 -3.70
CA ALA A 377 -10.58 2.86 -4.84
C ALA A 377 -9.94 1.78 -5.73
N VAL A 378 -10.73 0.77 -6.12
CA VAL A 378 -10.28 -0.38 -6.89
C VAL A 378 -10.95 -0.41 -8.26
N ASN A 379 -10.16 -0.59 -9.32
CA ASN A 379 -10.68 -0.94 -10.63
C ASN A 379 -11.11 -2.43 -10.63
N LYS A 380 -12.41 -2.69 -10.80
CA LYS A 380 -13.00 -4.04 -10.73
C LYS A 380 -12.43 -5.00 -11.78
N SER A 381 -12.01 -4.48 -12.95
CA SER A 381 -11.39 -5.27 -14.02
C SER A 381 -9.88 -5.48 -13.81
N PHE A 382 -9.31 -4.95 -12.71
CA PHE A 382 -7.88 -5.00 -12.41
C PHE A 382 -7.60 -5.51 -11.01
N ALA A 383 -7.69 -6.82 -10.82
CA ALA A 383 -7.49 -7.48 -9.51
C ALA A 383 -6.14 -7.16 -8.85
N LYS A 384 -5.11 -6.83 -9.64
CA LYS A 384 -3.78 -6.46 -9.14
C LYS A 384 -3.75 -5.08 -8.45
N GLY A 385 -4.77 -4.26 -8.61
CA GLY A 385 -4.90 -2.96 -7.92
C GLY A 385 -5.29 -3.07 -6.45
N ASN A 386 -5.73 -4.24 -5.98
CA ASN A 386 -6.06 -4.51 -4.58
C ASN A 386 -5.04 -5.46 -3.98
N THR A 387 -3.95 -4.91 -3.43
CA THR A 387 -2.78 -5.67 -3.00
C THR A 387 -2.87 -6.16 -1.56
N PHE A 388 -3.47 -5.38 -0.66
CA PHE A 388 -3.54 -5.72 0.76
C PHE A 388 -4.59 -6.78 1.07
N LYS A 389 -4.21 -7.72 1.91
CA LYS A 389 -5.06 -8.80 2.45
C LYS A 389 -4.62 -9.09 3.87
N ALA A 390 -5.59 -9.28 4.76
CA ALA A 390 -5.32 -9.83 6.09
C ALA A 390 -6.38 -10.87 6.47
N ILE A 391 -5.98 -11.82 7.28
CA ILE A 391 -6.83 -12.85 7.86
C ILE A 391 -6.56 -12.88 9.35
N VAL A 392 -7.60 -12.83 10.16
CA VAL A 392 -7.56 -13.02 11.60
C VAL A 392 -8.07 -14.42 11.91
N LEU A 393 -7.29 -15.17 12.65
CA LEU A 393 -7.51 -16.57 12.97
C LEU A 393 -7.51 -16.77 14.49
N ASN A 394 -8.51 -17.44 15.02
CA ASN A 394 -8.42 -18.09 16.31
C ASN A 394 -7.69 -19.42 16.11
N VAL A 395 -6.67 -19.70 16.93
CA VAL A 395 -5.75 -20.83 16.75
C VAL A 395 -5.89 -21.80 17.91
N SER A 396 -6.08 -23.08 17.62
CA SER A 396 -6.06 -24.13 18.62
C SER A 396 -5.11 -25.26 18.23
N LYS A 397 -4.50 -25.90 19.23
CA LYS A 397 -3.66 -27.09 18.98
C LYS A 397 -4.54 -28.28 18.65
N GLY A 398 -4.05 -29.14 17.76
CA GLY A 398 -4.67 -30.46 17.52
C GLY A 398 -4.81 -31.18 18.87
N ARG A 399 -6.01 -31.65 19.20
CA ARG A 399 -6.18 -32.52 20.36
C ARG A 399 -5.69 -33.89 19.96
N GLU A 400 -4.70 -34.42 20.69
CA GLU A 400 -4.29 -35.83 20.61
C GLU A 400 -5.47 -36.78 20.86
#